data_ead5b69d0a28f90b87e9b5e5972af7ec
#
_entry.id   ead5b69d0a28f90b87e9b5e5972af7ec
#
_cell.length_a   1.000
_cell.length_b   1.000
_cell.length_c   1.000
_cell.angle_alpha   90.00
_cell.angle_beta   90.00
_cell.angle_gamma   90.00
#
_symmetry.space_group_name_H-M   'P 1'
#
loop_
_entity.id
_entity.type
_entity.pdbx_description
1 polymer ?
#
loop_
_entity_poly.entity_id
_entity_poly.type
_entity_poly.pdbx_seq_one_letter_code
_entity_poly.pdbx_strand_id
1 'polypeptide(L)'
;MHIDARQLDDHSVIEGDICIIGAGAAGITMALELENSPYKVILLEGGGFEYDDKVQELYNGKLIGHPYYPMKSSRLHYFGGSTGHWGGMCSTFDDIDFRQRDWVEHSGWPIKREDIASYYPKAHTILDLGPYEWDVKYWQKQNPLLIPLPLDENVIWSKMWQFSPPTRFGAKYKDAVVNAKNIHLFTYANVTDIGAAENVSKINEVTIKNYTGKQHTVKARYFVLACCAIQNARILLACNKQAPAGLGNDNDIVGRYFMEHVEIDSGELWLKKSDPLDLYKMGLGTKARAELAISAQKQEELKVLNGTIALTPLEMAKKKKPSITIWAEDDPRKSLDTFHKYQTVSKKNFIQRILSPSVYGAYGLFTRIEQAPNPSSRVLLSNEKDALGVSRANLNWQMSPLDKKTVRKLNELLGQQVGAAGIGRVKLADYLLDEKDETMPSYTSGGWHHIGTTRMSEDPKKGVVDANCKIHGIDNFYVAGSSCYPTGGAVNPTLTVVALSLRLANHLKEKIKNQVV
;
A
#
# COMPACT_ATOMS: atom_id res chain seq x y z
N MET A 1 26.14 6.20 7.53
CA MET A 1 26.77 5.32 8.56
C MET A 1 25.77 4.24 8.96
N HIS A 2 26.22 2.98 9.12
CA HIS A 2 25.37 1.87 9.63
C HIS A 2 25.86 1.41 11.00
N ILE A 3 24.92 1.14 11.91
CA ILE A 3 25.14 0.66 13.27
C ILE A 3 24.13 -0.45 13.58
N ASP A 4 24.62 -1.60 14.03
CA ASP A 4 23.78 -2.65 14.60
C ASP A 4 23.50 -2.31 16.06
N ALA A 5 22.23 -2.04 16.41
CA ALA A 5 21.87 -1.61 17.77
C ALA A 5 22.17 -2.67 18.85
N ARG A 6 22.39 -3.93 18.47
CA ARG A 6 22.81 -5.00 19.40
C ARG A 6 24.24 -4.82 19.90
N GLN A 7 25.06 -4.07 19.15
CA GLN A 7 26.47 -3.80 19.48
C GLN A 7 26.68 -2.57 20.34
N LEU A 8 25.67 -1.70 20.45
CA LEU A 8 25.73 -0.53 21.33
C LEU A 8 25.82 -0.95 22.81
N ASP A 9 26.43 -0.12 23.64
CA ASP A 9 26.35 -0.27 25.09
C ASP A 9 24.90 -0.05 25.55
N ASP A 10 24.48 -0.84 26.55
CA ASP A 10 23.12 -0.71 27.08
C ASP A 10 22.85 0.71 27.57
N HIS A 11 21.59 1.17 27.42
CA HIS A 11 21.19 2.55 27.74
C HIS A 11 21.89 3.67 26.98
N SER A 12 22.48 3.37 25.81
CA SER A 12 23.04 4.41 24.92
C SER A 12 21.98 5.43 24.51
N VAL A 13 22.40 6.70 24.41
CA VAL A 13 21.57 7.80 23.90
C VAL A 13 22.03 8.15 22.50
N ILE A 14 21.09 8.15 21.55
CA ILE A 14 21.29 8.47 20.14
C ILE A 14 20.62 9.80 19.86
N GLU A 15 21.34 10.77 19.32
CA GLU A 15 20.82 12.13 19.08
C GLU A 15 20.88 12.50 17.59
N GLY A 16 19.86 13.23 17.11
CA GLY A 16 19.78 13.74 15.75
C GLY A 16 18.74 14.84 15.59
N ASP A 17 18.57 15.32 14.36
CA ASP A 17 17.57 16.33 14.05
C ASP A 17 16.23 15.70 13.65
N ILE A 18 16.26 14.63 12.85
CA ILE A 18 15.09 13.93 12.37
C ILE A 18 15.27 12.44 12.65
N CYS A 19 14.32 11.82 13.36
CA CYS A 19 14.24 10.39 13.56
C CYS A 19 13.13 9.79 12.70
N ILE A 20 13.49 8.94 11.73
CA ILE A 20 12.57 8.19 10.88
C ILE A 20 12.49 6.77 11.41
N ILE A 21 11.30 6.32 11.77
CA ILE A 21 11.02 5.02 12.37
C ILE A 21 10.46 4.08 11.31
N GLY A 22 11.27 3.13 10.87
CA GLY A 22 10.97 2.17 9.80
C GLY A 22 11.70 2.48 8.50
N ALA A 23 12.51 1.52 8.02
CA ALA A 23 13.27 1.59 6.78
C ALA A 23 12.60 0.81 5.64
N GLY A 24 11.30 0.98 5.45
CA GLY A 24 10.55 0.56 4.26
C GLY A 24 10.59 1.60 3.14
N ALA A 25 9.71 1.47 2.14
CA ALA A 25 9.64 2.40 0.99
C ALA A 25 9.53 3.87 1.42
N ALA A 26 8.67 4.20 2.38
CA ALA A 26 8.50 5.56 2.86
C ALA A 26 9.75 6.08 3.58
N GLY A 27 10.27 5.33 4.54
CA GLY A 27 11.41 5.77 5.36
C GLY A 27 12.70 5.90 4.56
N ILE A 28 13.02 4.95 3.68
CA ILE A 28 14.20 5.04 2.79
C ILE A 28 14.07 6.23 1.83
N THR A 29 12.88 6.44 1.24
CA THR A 29 12.64 7.60 0.36
C THR A 29 12.89 8.91 1.10
N MET A 30 12.35 9.06 2.31
CA MET A 30 12.54 10.27 3.12
C MET A 30 14.01 10.47 3.52
N ALA A 31 14.69 9.40 3.96
CA ALA A 31 16.09 9.48 4.35
C ALA A 31 16.97 9.95 3.19
N LEU A 32 16.79 9.37 2.00
CA LEU A 32 17.54 9.77 0.79
C LEU A 32 17.15 11.16 0.28
N GLU A 33 15.87 11.58 0.44
CA GLU A 33 15.47 12.95 0.12
C GLU A 33 16.14 13.97 1.05
N LEU A 34 16.44 13.57 2.29
CA LEU A 34 17.16 14.38 3.28
C LEU A 34 18.68 14.23 3.19
N GLU A 35 19.21 13.37 2.31
CA GLU A 35 20.64 13.26 2.03
C GLU A 35 21.22 14.62 1.60
N ASN A 36 22.44 14.89 1.99
CA ASN A 36 23.14 16.16 1.72
C ASN A 36 22.46 17.41 2.34
N SER A 37 21.44 17.25 3.17
CA SER A 37 20.97 18.35 4.02
C SER A 37 21.91 18.55 5.23
N PRO A 38 21.87 19.72 5.89
CA PRO A 38 22.66 19.95 7.10
C PRO A 38 22.15 19.18 8.34
N TYR A 39 21.05 18.42 8.21
CA TYR A 39 20.39 17.75 9.31
C TYR A 39 20.90 16.33 9.50
N LYS A 40 21.15 15.95 10.75
CA LYS A 40 21.46 14.57 11.13
C LYS A 40 20.19 13.73 11.14
N VAL A 41 20.09 12.79 10.20
CA VAL A 41 18.95 11.89 10.05
C VAL A 41 19.25 10.56 10.72
N ILE A 42 18.41 10.16 11.68
CA ILE A 42 18.42 8.84 12.29
C ILE A 42 17.35 8.01 11.55
N LEU A 43 17.75 6.87 10.98
CA LEU A 43 16.85 5.91 10.37
C LEU A 43 16.85 4.62 11.19
N LEU A 44 15.71 4.28 11.80
CA LEU A 44 15.55 3.09 12.63
C LEU A 44 14.90 1.96 11.83
N GLU A 45 15.48 0.76 11.90
CA GLU A 45 14.90 -0.46 11.35
C GLU A 45 14.90 -1.57 12.41
N GLY A 46 13.74 -2.21 12.60
CA GLY A 46 13.58 -3.26 13.59
C GLY A 46 14.30 -4.57 13.24
N GLY A 47 14.46 -4.86 11.95
CA GLY A 47 15.23 -6.00 11.44
C GLY A 47 16.64 -5.65 11.02
N GLY A 48 17.32 -6.63 10.42
CA GLY A 48 18.62 -6.48 9.77
C GLY A 48 18.50 -6.20 8.27
N PHE A 49 19.57 -6.47 7.52
CA PHE A 49 19.55 -6.43 6.07
C PHE A 49 18.94 -7.69 5.45
N GLU A 50 18.94 -8.77 6.18
CA GLU A 50 18.41 -10.06 5.76
C GLU A 50 17.16 -10.43 6.59
N TYR A 51 16.36 -11.32 6.04
CA TYR A 51 15.18 -11.84 6.73
C TYR A 51 15.58 -12.63 7.99
N ASP A 52 14.91 -12.34 9.11
CA ASP A 52 15.11 -13.01 10.40
C ASP A 52 13.75 -13.44 10.97
N ASP A 53 13.56 -14.76 11.13
CA ASP A 53 12.31 -15.35 11.63
C ASP A 53 11.90 -14.80 13.00
N LYS A 54 12.88 -14.55 13.91
CA LYS A 54 12.59 -14.01 15.25
C LYS A 54 12.06 -12.58 15.17
N VAL A 55 12.67 -11.76 14.31
CA VAL A 55 12.22 -10.39 14.11
C VAL A 55 10.86 -10.37 13.41
N GLN A 56 10.68 -11.22 12.39
CA GLN A 56 9.41 -11.34 11.68
C GLN A 56 8.25 -11.77 12.59
N GLU A 57 8.53 -12.59 13.63
CA GLU A 57 7.53 -13.05 14.61
C GLU A 57 6.92 -11.90 15.44
N LEU A 58 7.60 -10.74 15.54
CA LEU A 58 7.03 -9.53 16.18
C LEU A 58 5.79 -8.99 15.44
N TYR A 59 5.61 -9.39 14.18
CA TYR A 59 4.44 -9.02 13.37
C TYR A 59 3.24 -9.97 13.52
N ASN A 60 3.39 -11.04 14.29
CA ASN A 60 2.30 -11.99 14.52
C ASN A 60 1.14 -11.33 15.29
N GLY A 61 -0.08 -11.83 15.05
CA GLY A 61 -1.31 -11.32 15.67
C GLY A 61 -2.52 -12.11 15.19
N LYS A 62 -3.71 -11.77 15.72
CA LYS A 62 -4.95 -12.47 15.42
C LYS A 62 -5.77 -11.75 14.34
N LEU A 63 -6.43 -12.52 13.51
CA LEU A 63 -7.44 -12.08 12.57
C LEU A 63 -8.81 -12.27 13.23
N ILE A 64 -9.61 -11.18 13.31
CA ILE A 64 -10.89 -11.16 14.03
C ILE A 64 -12.06 -11.03 13.04
N GLY A 65 -11.87 -10.23 11.98
CA GLY A 65 -12.91 -9.91 11.00
C GLY A 65 -12.99 -10.89 9.84
N HIS A 66 -13.17 -10.35 8.64
CA HIS A 66 -13.14 -11.12 7.40
C HIS A 66 -11.83 -11.92 7.28
N PRO A 67 -11.84 -13.16 6.74
CA PRO A 67 -10.62 -13.94 6.53
C PRO A 67 -9.54 -13.13 5.81
N TYR A 68 -8.32 -13.18 6.33
CA TYR A 68 -7.18 -12.43 5.81
C TYR A 68 -5.91 -13.29 5.86
N TYR A 69 -4.85 -12.81 5.26
CA TYR A 69 -3.54 -13.47 5.32
C TYR A 69 -2.97 -13.46 6.73
N PRO A 70 -2.13 -14.45 7.11
CA PRO A 70 -1.43 -14.40 8.37
C PRO A 70 -0.71 -13.06 8.56
N MET A 71 -0.86 -12.43 9.71
CA MET A 71 -0.36 -11.08 9.98
C MET A 71 1.14 -10.92 9.71
N LYS A 72 1.93 -11.97 9.96
CA LYS A 72 3.37 -12.01 9.71
C LYS A 72 3.74 -12.22 8.23
N SER A 73 2.81 -12.65 7.36
CA SER A 73 3.08 -12.93 5.96
C SER A 73 2.79 -11.74 5.03
N SER A 74 1.90 -10.83 5.45
CA SER A 74 1.45 -9.71 4.61
C SER A 74 2.42 -8.53 4.58
N ARG A 75 3.51 -8.56 5.35
CA ARG A 75 4.52 -7.50 5.45
C ARG A 75 5.84 -8.05 5.95
N LEU A 76 6.94 -7.41 5.62
CA LEU A 76 8.29 -7.86 5.95
C LEU A 76 8.96 -6.90 6.94
N HIS A 77 9.68 -7.46 7.91
CA HIS A 77 10.35 -6.75 9.00
C HIS A 77 11.86 -6.82 8.85
N TYR A 78 12.39 -6.10 7.87
CA TYR A 78 13.82 -5.93 7.61
C TYR A 78 14.06 -4.73 6.71
N PHE A 79 15.29 -4.31 6.52
CA PHE A 79 15.66 -3.15 5.70
C PHE A 79 15.13 -3.28 4.27
N GLY A 80 14.35 -2.30 3.83
CA GLY A 80 13.58 -2.31 2.59
C GLY A 80 12.11 -2.70 2.78
N GLY A 81 11.76 -3.33 3.91
CA GLY A 81 10.38 -3.68 4.25
C GLY A 81 9.68 -4.50 3.17
N SER A 82 8.38 -4.30 3.02
CA SER A 82 7.53 -5.06 2.08
C SER A 82 7.86 -4.85 0.60
N THR A 83 8.79 -3.92 0.25
CA THR A 83 9.34 -3.89 -1.12
C THR A 83 10.15 -5.16 -1.42
N GLY A 84 10.54 -5.94 -0.41
CA GLY A 84 11.17 -7.24 -0.56
C GLY A 84 10.32 -8.28 -1.29
N HIS A 85 8.97 -8.16 -1.26
CA HIS A 85 8.05 -9.11 -1.89
C HIS A 85 6.96 -8.48 -2.76
N TRP A 86 6.96 -7.16 -3.00
CA TRP A 86 5.93 -6.50 -3.81
C TRP A 86 6.03 -6.85 -5.30
N GLY A 87 4.90 -6.67 -6.02
CA GLY A 87 4.79 -6.96 -7.45
C GLY A 87 5.29 -5.87 -8.39
N GLY A 88 5.63 -4.70 -7.90
CA GLY A 88 6.11 -3.58 -8.71
C GLY A 88 5.04 -2.89 -9.56
N MET A 89 3.76 -3.22 -9.38
CA MET A 89 2.66 -2.65 -10.14
C MET A 89 2.28 -1.27 -9.62
N CYS A 90 2.27 -0.24 -10.48
CA CYS A 90 2.03 1.16 -10.13
C CYS A 90 1.10 1.85 -11.11
N SER A 91 0.27 2.75 -10.60
CA SER A 91 -0.49 3.75 -11.35
C SER A 91 -0.75 4.97 -10.46
N THR A 92 -1.18 6.09 -11.04
CA THR A 92 -1.54 7.29 -10.30
C THR A 92 -3.00 7.24 -9.84
N PHE A 93 -3.30 7.88 -8.71
CA PHE A 93 -4.67 8.13 -8.29
C PHE A 93 -5.38 9.06 -9.28
N ASP A 94 -6.70 8.85 -9.43
CA ASP A 94 -7.58 9.71 -10.19
C ASP A 94 -8.05 10.91 -9.35
N ASP A 95 -8.49 11.99 -10.00
CA ASP A 95 -8.96 13.18 -9.28
C ASP A 95 -10.13 12.89 -8.35
N ILE A 96 -11.01 11.94 -8.74
CA ILE A 96 -12.16 11.54 -7.92
C ILE A 96 -11.74 10.88 -6.60
N ASP A 97 -10.57 10.23 -6.54
CA ASP A 97 -10.08 9.57 -5.35
C ASP A 97 -9.77 10.56 -4.22
N PHE A 98 -9.45 11.83 -4.57
CA PHE A 98 -9.18 12.91 -3.62
C PHE A 98 -10.43 13.65 -3.15
N ARG A 99 -11.53 13.58 -3.94
CA ARG A 99 -12.74 14.34 -3.67
C ARG A 99 -13.53 13.77 -2.50
N GLN A 100 -14.20 14.64 -1.78
CA GLN A 100 -15.31 14.21 -0.93
C GLN A 100 -16.47 13.78 -1.83
N ARG A 101 -16.97 12.57 -1.63
CA ARG A 101 -18.08 11.94 -2.37
C ARG A 101 -19.23 11.72 -1.41
N ASP A 102 -20.40 12.32 -1.70
CA ASP A 102 -21.59 12.27 -0.84
C ASP A 102 -22.15 10.86 -0.62
N TRP A 103 -21.83 9.93 -1.52
CA TRP A 103 -22.21 8.50 -1.43
C TRP A 103 -21.12 7.60 -0.84
N VAL A 104 -19.95 8.15 -0.52
CA VAL A 104 -18.85 7.44 0.14
C VAL A 104 -18.57 8.15 1.46
N GLU A 105 -19.18 7.65 2.51
CA GLU A 105 -18.99 8.20 3.85
C GLU A 105 -17.52 8.21 4.22
N HIS A 106 -17.07 9.25 4.91
CA HIS A 106 -15.67 9.43 5.29
C HIS A 106 -14.68 9.59 4.14
N SER A 107 -15.11 9.83 2.89
CA SER A 107 -14.21 10.18 1.78
C SER A 107 -13.70 11.62 1.87
N GLY A 108 -12.77 11.95 1.00
CA GLY A 108 -12.17 13.29 0.87
C GLY A 108 -10.81 13.39 1.55
N TRP A 109 -9.84 13.77 0.74
CA TRP A 109 -8.49 14.10 1.19
C TRP A 109 -8.42 15.60 1.52
N PRO A 110 -7.68 16.03 2.57
CA PRO A 110 -7.45 17.46 2.83
C PRO A 110 -6.45 18.09 1.85
N ILE A 111 -5.92 17.30 0.93
CA ILE A 111 -5.06 17.74 -0.19
C ILE A 111 -5.70 17.35 -1.52
N LYS A 112 -5.32 18.04 -2.59
CA LYS A 112 -5.73 17.75 -3.95
C LYS A 112 -4.65 16.94 -4.67
N ARG A 113 -4.99 16.38 -5.84
CA ARG A 113 -4.03 15.68 -6.69
C ARG A 113 -2.84 16.55 -7.08
N GLU A 114 -3.07 17.85 -7.33
CA GLU A 114 -2.05 18.82 -7.69
C GLU A 114 -0.98 18.99 -6.61
N ASP A 115 -1.33 18.85 -5.33
CA ASP A 115 -0.41 18.99 -4.19
C ASP A 115 0.66 17.89 -4.13
N ILE A 116 0.44 16.79 -4.85
CA ILE A 116 1.40 15.67 -4.95
C ILE A 116 1.89 15.43 -6.38
N ALA A 117 1.26 16.04 -7.39
CA ALA A 117 1.55 15.77 -8.80
C ALA A 117 3.02 16.02 -9.17
N SER A 118 3.63 17.07 -8.63
CA SER A 118 5.03 17.42 -8.88
C SER A 118 6.04 16.40 -8.33
N TYR A 119 5.62 15.54 -7.38
CA TYR A 119 6.47 14.52 -6.77
C TYR A 119 6.41 13.18 -7.52
N TYR A 120 5.36 12.92 -8.31
CA TYR A 120 5.21 11.67 -9.05
C TYR A 120 6.37 11.38 -10.03
N PRO A 121 6.91 12.33 -10.83
CA PRO A 121 8.03 12.03 -11.72
C PRO A 121 9.27 11.53 -10.98
N LYS A 122 9.59 12.12 -9.83
CA LYS A 122 10.71 11.66 -8.98
C LYS A 122 10.40 10.30 -8.34
N ALA A 123 9.18 10.11 -7.83
CA ALA A 123 8.72 8.82 -7.30
C ALA A 123 8.80 7.71 -8.36
N HIS A 124 8.46 8.03 -9.60
CA HIS A 124 8.54 7.15 -10.75
C HIS A 124 9.98 6.66 -11.02
N THR A 125 10.95 7.58 -10.95
CA THR A 125 12.38 7.27 -11.08
C THR A 125 12.86 6.41 -9.91
N ILE A 126 12.45 6.70 -8.67
CA ILE A 126 12.81 5.92 -7.49
C ILE A 126 12.36 4.47 -7.62
N LEU A 127 11.20 4.24 -8.24
CA LEU A 127 10.62 2.91 -8.43
C LEU A 127 11.07 2.19 -9.72
N ASP A 128 12.00 2.77 -10.49
CA ASP A 128 12.49 2.23 -11.78
C ASP A 128 11.36 1.97 -12.79
N LEU A 129 10.32 2.79 -12.76
CA LEU A 129 9.27 2.74 -13.77
C LEU A 129 9.77 3.26 -15.11
N GLY A 130 9.03 3.04 -16.20
CA GLY A 130 9.36 3.52 -17.52
C GLY A 130 9.25 5.04 -17.69
N PRO A 131 8.89 5.57 -18.85
CA PRO A 131 8.58 6.99 -19.03
C PRO A 131 7.36 7.38 -18.19
N TYR A 132 7.32 8.62 -17.68
CA TYR A 132 6.18 9.12 -16.93
C TYR A 132 4.99 9.43 -17.85
N GLU A 133 4.41 8.36 -18.38
CA GLU A 133 3.31 8.41 -19.36
C GLU A 133 2.20 7.42 -18.99
N TRP A 134 0.98 7.94 -18.87
CA TRP A 134 -0.19 7.19 -18.44
C TRP A 134 -1.28 7.14 -19.53
N ASP A 135 -1.11 7.85 -20.67
CA ASP A 135 -2.04 7.83 -21.79
C ASP A 135 -1.83 6.56 -22.64
N VAL A 136 -2.90 5.81 -22.88
CA VAL A 136 -2.92 4.63 -23.78
C VAL A 136 -2.38 5.00 -25.16
N LYS A 137 -2.68 6.19 -25.69
CA LYS A 137 -2.24 6.65 -27.01
C LYS A 137 -0.71 6.73 -27.13
N TYR A 138 -0.02 7.10 -26.04
CA TYR A 138 1.44 7.08 -26.03
C TYR A 138 1.94 5.65 -26.23
N TRP A 139 1.40 4.68 -25.50
CA TRP A 139 1.82 3.27 -25.59
C TRP A 139 1.46 2.63 -26.93
N GLN A 140 0.32 3.00 -27.53
CA GLN A 140 -0.05 2.58 -28.89
C GLN A 140 0.94 3.09 -29.95
N LYS A 141 1.47 4.30 -29.81
CA LYS A 141 2.52 4.82 -30.73
C LYS A 141 3.81 4.01 -30.62
N GLN A 142 4.13 3.47 -29.45
CA GLN A 142 5.30 2.60 -29.25
C GLN A 142 5.06 1.18 -29.79
N ASN A 143 3.83 0.69 -29.70
CA ASN A 143 3.43 -0.63 -30.22
C ASN A 143 1.97 -0.58 -30.72
N PRO A 144 1.75 -0.54 -32.04
CA PRO A 144 0.41 -0.48 -32.63
C PRO A 144 -0.51 -1.68 -32.34
N LEU A 145 0.04 -2.79 -31.82
CA LEU A 145 -0.74 -3.96 -31.40
C LEU A 145 -1.44 -3.76 -30.04
N LEU A 146 -1.12 -2.69 -29.30
CA LEU A 146 -1.77 -2.35 -28.04
C LEU A 146 -3.11 -1.66 -28.29
N ILE A 147 -4.10 -2.41 -28.75
CA ILE A 147 -5.42 -1.90 -29.14
C ILE A 147 -6.38 -2.00 -27.95
N PRO A 148 -7.02 -0.88 -27.51
CA PRO A 148 -8.08 -0.91 -26.51
C PRO A 148 -9.30 -1.67 -27.02
N LEU A 149 -10.06 -2.29 -26.11
CA LEU A 149 -11.38 -2.79 -26.43
C LEU A 149 -12.27 -1.61 -26.88
N PRO A 150 -13.11 -1.79 -27.92
CA PRO A 150 -13.96 -0.74 -28.46
C PRO A 150 -15.17 -0.48 -27.55
N LEU A 151 -14.92 0.03 -26.35
CA LEU A 151 -15.91 0.40 -25.35
C LEU A 151 -16.08 1.92 -25.32
N ASP A 152 -17.19 2.41 -24.78
CA ASP A 152 -17.37 3.83 -24.48
C ASP A 152 -16.48 4.23 -23.29
N GLU A 153 -15.45 5.03 -23.55
CA GLU A 153 -14.49 5.50 -22.53
C GLU A 153 -15.14 6.39 -21.45
N ASN A 154 -16.33 6.98 -21.72
CA ASN A 154 -17.11 7.68 -20.70
C ASN A 154 -17.79 6.73 -19.70
N VAL A 155 -17.77 5.43 -19.98
CA VAL A 155 -18.34 4.39 -19.12
C VAL A 155 -17.23 3.53 -18.51
N ILE A 156 -16.46 2.88 -19.37
CA ILE A 156 -15.29 2.06 -19.01
C ILE A 156 -14.13 2.41 -19.91
N TRP A 157 -13.01 2.80 -19.34
CA TRP A 157 -11.81 3.20 -20.03
C TRP A 157 -10.61 2.31 -19.69
N SER A 158 -9.59 2.35 -20.54
CA SER A 158 -8.36 1.59 -20.36
C SER A 158 -7.37 2.40 -19.52
N LYS A 159 -7.29 2.10 -18.21
CA LYS A 159 -6.35 2.73 -17.29
C LYS A 159 -5.00 2.02 -17.35
N MET A 160 -3.92 2.78 -17.49
CA MET A 160 -2.57 2.23 -17.60
C MET A 160 -1.93 1.95 -16.25
N TRP A 161 -1.24 0.83 -16.16
CA TRP A 161 -0.27 0.49 -15.12
C TRP A 161 1.11 0.34 -15.70
N GLN A 162 2.11 0.73 -14.94
CA GLN A 162 3.50 0.45 -15.22
C GLN A 162 4.09 -0.46 -14.16
N PHE A 163 5.12 -1.21 -14.53
CA PHE A 163 5.74 -2.21 -13.67
C PHE A 163 7.19 -1.83 -13.38
N SER A 164 7.49 -1.65 -12.10
CA SER A 164 8.85 -1.71 -11.58
C SER A 164 9.46 -3.08 -11.89
N PRO A 165 10.80 -3.24 -11.97
CA PRO A 165 11.46 -4.53 -12.28
C PRO A 165 11.41 -5.67 -11.24
N PRO A 166 10.63 -5.79 -10.18
CA PRO A 166 10.21 -4.90 -9.11
C PRO A 166 11.40 -4.49 -8.21
N THR A 167 11.55 -3.21 -8.03
CA THR A 167 12.67 -2.64 -7.28
C THR A 167 12.62 -3.03 -5.81
N ARG A 168 13.64 -3.75 -5.35
CA ARG A 168 13.83 -4.12 -3.94
C ARG A 168 14.59 -3.00 -3.25
N PHE A 169 13.91 -2.18 -2.42
CA PHE A 169 14.52 -1.01 -1.80
C PHE A 169 15.72 -1.37 -0.93
N GLY A 170 15.64 -2.48 -0.19
CA GLY A 170 16.75 -2.98 0.62
C GLY A 170 18.00 -3.24 -0.21
N ALA A 171 17.86 -3.90 -1.37
CA ALA A 171 19.00 -4.18 -2.24
C ALA A 171 19.48 -2.93 -3.00
N LYS A 172 18.56 -2.13 -3.56
CA LYS A 172 18.91 -0.99 -4.40
C LYS A 172 19.52 0.18 -3.61
N TYR A 173 18.99 0.48 -2.43
CA TYR A 173 19.32 1.70 -1.70
C TYR A 173 20.20 1.49 -0.47
N LYS A 174 20.60 0.25 -0.17
CA LYS A 174 21.47 -0.06 0.97
C LYS A 174 22.74 0.79 0.98
N ASP A 175 23.49 0.74 -0.11
CA ASP A 175 24.78 1.42 -0.19
C ASP A 175 24.63 2.95 -0.13
N ALA A 176 23.60 3.51 -0.78
CA ALA A 176 23.30 4.93 -0.70
C ALA A 176 23.02 5.37 0.74
N VAL A 177 22.16 4.64 1.46
CA VAL A 177 21.82 4.96 2.86
C VAL A 177 23.02 4.77 3.79
N VAL A 178 23.78 3.68 3.64
CA VAL A 178 24.93 3.37 4.52
C VAL A 178 26.09 4.35 4.33
N ASN A 179 26.34 4.80 3.10
CA ASN A 179 27.46 5.68 2.76
C ASN A 179 27.12 7.18 2.88
N ALA A 180 25.86 7.54 3.04
CA ALA A 180 25.43 8.91 3.25
C ALA A 180 26.07 9.51 4.53
N LYS A 181 26.58 10.74 4.43
CA LYS A 181 27.32 11.39 5.53
C LYS A 181 26.42 11.78 6.71
N ASN A 182 25.19 12.18 6.42
CA ASN A 182 24.24 12.69 7.41
C ASN A 182 23.14 11.68 7.79
N ILE A 183 23.12 10.47 7.20
CA ILE A 183 22.16 9.42 7.53
C ILE A 183 22.84 8.37 8.43
N HIS A 184 22.26 8.16 9.62
CA HIS A 184 22.68 7.17 10.59
C HIS A 184 21.61 6.07 10.66
N LEU A 185 21.86 4.94 9.98
CA LEU A 185 20.98 3.77 9.98
C LEU A 185 21.29 2.89 11.19
N PHE A 186 20.24 2.60 11.98
CA PHE A 186 20.30 1.62 13.07
C PHE A 186 19.44 0.43 12.71
N THR A 187 20.05 -0.76 12.61
CA THR A 187 19.34 -2.04 12.43
C THR A 187 19.11 -2.71 13.78
N TYR A 188 18.16 -3.65 13.85
CA TYR A 188 17.71 -4.31 15.08
C TYR A 188 17.29 -3.31 16.16
N ALA A 189 16.72 -2.18 15.73
CA ALA A 189 16.29 -1.06 16.54
C ALA A 189 14.76 -1.02 16.62
N ASN A 190 14.17 -2.00 17.33
CA ASN A 190 12.72 -2.10 17.44
C ASN A 190 12.18 -1.04 18.39
N VAL A 191 11.31 -0.14 17.91
CA VAL A 191 10.63 0.84 18.74
C VAL A 191 9.61 0.14 19.64
N THR A 192 9.78 0.31 20.95
CA THR A 192 8.91 -0.28 21.96
C THR A 192 8.13 0.73 22.77
N ASP A 193 8.56 2.01 22.74
CA ASP A 193 7.87 3.11 23.40
C ASP A 193 8.22 4.46 22.76
N ILE A 194 7.30 5.40 22.84
CA ILE A 194 7.48 6.79 22.40
C ILE A 194 7.08 7.70 23.58
N GLY A 195 8.08 8.36 24.17
CA GLY A 195 7.91 9.24 25.31
C GLY A 195 7.50 10.64 24.88
N ALA A 196 6.31 11.07 25.27
CA ALA A 196 5.80 12.41 25.06
C ALA A 196 6.01 13.30 26.29
N ALA A 197 5.86 14.62 26.13
CA ALA A 197 5.69 15.55 27.24
C ALA A 197 4.42 15.21 28.04
N GLU A 198 4.32 15.66 29.28
CA GLU A 198 3.16 15.39 30.14
C GLU A 198 1.81 15.82 29.52
N ASN A 199 1.80 16.94 28.82
CA ASN A 199 0.64 17.45 28.09
C ASN A 199 0.48 16.88 26.67
N VAL A 200 1.30 15.88 26.30
CA VAL A 200 1.32 15.20 24.99
C VAL A 200 1.55 16.13 23.79
N SER A 201 1.92 17.38 24.00
CA SER A 201 2.10 18.35 22.89
C SER A 201 3.34 18.11 22.02
N LYS A 202 4.30 17.30 22.52
CA LYS A 202 5.58 17.05 21.86
C LYS A 202 6.13 15.67 22.23
N ILE A 203 6.79 15.01 21.26
CA ILE A 203 7.60 13.82 21.53
C ILE A 203 8.99 14.26 22.00
N ASN A 204 9.45 13.70 23.09
CA ASN A 204 10.76 13.95 23.67
C ASN A 204 11.79 12.92 23.21
N GLU A 205 11.39 11.64 23.16
CA GLU A 205 12.31 10.54 22.87
C GLU A 205 11.55 9.29 22.39
N VAL A 206 12.31 8.35 21.81
CA VAL A 206 11.84 7.03 21.43
C VAL A 206 12.71 5.98 22.10
N THR A 207 12.10 4.96 22.69
CA THR A 207 12.80 3.80 23.24
C THR A 207 12.89 2.70 22.21
N ILE A 208 14.09 2.20 21.96
CA ILE A 208 14.34 1.04 21.11
C ILE A 208 14.85 -0.14 21.94
N LYS A 209 14.44 -1.35 21.57
CA LYS A 209 14.91 -2.61 22.17
C LYS A 209 15.29 -3.62 21.10
N ASN A 210 16.08 -4.60 21.50
CA ASN A 210 16.44 -5.74 20.66
C ASN A 210 16.44 -7.06 21.46
N TYR A 211 16.63 -8.18 20.77
CA TYR A 211 16.61 -9.52 21.37
C TYR A 211 17.80 -9.84 22.28
N THR A 212 18.80 -8.97 22.42
CA THR A 212 19.89 -9.14 23.41
C THR A 212 19.48 -8.62 24.78
N GLY A 213 18.27 -8.05 24.91
CA GLY A 213 17.79 -7.42 26.15
C GLY A 213 18.19 -5.96 26.31
N LYS A 214 19.08 -5.43 25.46
CA LYS A 214 19.52 -4.03 25.53
C LYS A 214 18.42 -3.07 25.12
N GLN A 215 18.42 -1.90 25.77
CA GLN A 215 17.51 -0.80 25.52
C GLN A 215 18.30 0.50 25.28
N HIS A 216 17.88 1.29 24.31
CA HIS A 216 18.52 2.58 24.01
C HIS A 216 17.45 3.66 23.84
N THR A 217 17.85 4.92 23.99
CA THR A 217 17.01 6.10 23.84
C THR A 217 17.43 6.88 22.60
N VAL A 218 16.45 7.27 21.77
CA VAL A 218 16.67 8.11 20.59
C VAL A 218 16.00 9.46 20.83
N LYS A 219 16.75 10.55 20.73
CA LYS A 219 16.28 11.93 20.84
C LYS A 219 16.41 12.64 19.51
N ALA A 220 15.38 13.36 19.10
CA ALA A 220 15.40 14.16 17.88
C ALA A 220 14.49 15.39 18.01
N ARG A 221 14.68 16.35 17.10
CA ARG A 221 13.78 17.52 17.00
C ARG A 221 12.44 17.13 16.39
N TYR A 222 12.45 16.21 15.41
CA TYR A 222 11.28 15.71 14.70
C TYR A 222 11.31 14.20 14.59
N PHE A 223 10.14 13.59 14.68
CA PHE A 223 9.94 12.15 14.58
C PHE A 223 8.96 11.84 13.46
N VAL A 224 9.24 10.79 12.67
CA VAL A 224 8.38 10.32 11.60
C VAL A 224 8.16 8.82 11.74
N LEU A 225 6.90 8.41 11.87
CA LEU A 225 6.52 7.00 11.92
C LEU A 225 6.25 6.48 10.50
N ALA A 226 7.06 5.54 10.02
CA ALA A 226 7.05 5.03 8.65
C ALA A 226 7.02 3.48 8.58
N CYS A 227 6.26 2.83 9.48
CA CYS A 227 6.28 1.38 9.72
C CYS A 227 5.14 0.60 9.05
N CYS A 228 4.51 1.10 8.00
CA CYS A 228 3.27 0.62 7.38
C CYS A 228 2.00 0.78 8.25
N ALA A 229 0.81 0.62 7.63
CA ALA A 229 -0.45 0.98 8.28
C ALA A 229 -0.73 0.19 9.57
N ILE A 230 -0.53 -1.13 9.56
CA ILE A 230 -0.81 -1.94 10.76
C ILE A 230 0.16 -1.59 11.89
N GLN A 231 1.44 -1.42 11.58
CA GLN A 231 2.45 -1.19 12.62
C GLN A 231 2.42 0.25 13.13
N ASN A 232 2.12 1.25 12.26
CA ASN A 232 1.91 2.63 12.70
C ASN A 232 0.81 2.71 13.75
N ALA A 233 -0.36 2.10 13.48
CA ALA A 233 -1.46 2.06 14.43
C ALA A 233 -1.09 1.31 15.71
N ARG A 234 -0.43 0.14 15.59
CA ARG A 234 0.00 -0.65 16.75
C ARG A 234 0.91 0.15 17.68
N ILE A 235 1.92 0.84 17.14
CA ILE A 235 2.87 1.63 17.93
C ILE A 235 2.14 2.78 18.63
N LEU A 236 1.32 3.55 17.91
CA LEU A 236 0.58 4.68 18.47
C LEU A 236 -0.35 4.24 19.61
N LEU A 237 -1.10 3.14 19.42
CA LEU A 237 -1.99 2.60 20.44
C LEU A 237 -1.24 2.04 21.65
N ALA A 238 -0.07 1.42 21.43
CA ALA A 238 0.73 0.82 22.52
C ALA A 238 1.49 1.85 23.37
N CYS A 239 1.76 3.04 22.83
CA CYS A 239 2.41 4.15 23.53
C CYS A 239 1.36 4.95 24.33
N ASN A 240 0.94 4.40 25.48
CA ASN A 240 -0.20 4.90 26.26
C ASN A 240 0.16 5.38 27.67
N LYS A 241 1.43 5.64 27.96
CA LYS A 241 1.88 6.10 29.28
C LYS A 241 1.40 7.53 29.59
N GLN A 242 1.61 8.46 28.66
CA GLN A 242 1.17 9.86 28.78
C GLN A 242 -0.22 10.08 28.16
N ALA A 243 -0.60 9.26 27.18
CA ALA A 243 -1.88 9.31 26.48
C ALA A 243 -2.63 7.98 26.64
N PRO A 244 -3.50 7.81 27.65
CA PRO A 244 -4.10 6.51 27.97
C PRO A 244 -4.84 5.82 26.82
N ALA A 245 -5.38 6.60 25.88
CA ALA A 245 -6.00 6.09 24.66
C ALA A 245 -4.99 5.71 23.54
N GLY A 246 -3.70 6.01 23.73
CA GLY A 246 -2.66 5.96 22.70
C GLY A 246 -2.33 7.35 22.13
N LEU A 247 -1.13 7.52 21.60
CA LEU A 247 -0.68 8.80 21.01
C LEU A 247 -1.53 9.19 19.79
N GLY A 248 -2.04 10.43 19.80
CA GLY A 248 -2.90 10.95 18.72
C GLY A 248 -4.27 10.25 18.61
N ASN A 249 -4.72 9.58 19.68
CA ASN A 249 -5.95 8.76 19.70
C ASN A 249 -7.06 9.30 20.61
N ASP A 250 -7.05 10.58 20.94
CA ASP A 250 -8.04 11.20 21.83
C ASP A 250 -9.48 11.04 21.33
N ASN A 251 -9.66 10.88 20.02
CA ASN A 251 -10.96 10.70 19.35
C ASN A 251 -11.22 9.25 18.91
N ASP A 252 -10.44 8.26 19.38
CA ASP A 252 -10.55 6.84 18.98
C ASP A 252 -10.51 6.62 17.45
N ILE A 253 -9.61 7.33 16.76
CA ILE A 253 -9.44 7.21 15.28
C ILE A 253 -8.25 6.33 14.91
N VAL A 254 -7.19 6.29 15.73
CA VAL A 254 -6.01 5.46 15.45
C VAL A 254 -6.40 3.99 15.31
N GLY A 255 -5.95 3.40 14.21
CA GLY A 255 -6.23 2.01 13.88
C GLY A 255 -7.55 1.78 13.16
N ARG A 256 -8.54 2.69 13.22
CA ARG A 256 -9.79 2.61 12.46
C ARG A 256 -9.57 2.83 10.97
N TYR A 257 -10.58 2.53 10.18
CA TYR A 257 -10.55 2.67 8.72
C TYR A 257 -9.42 1.88 8.05
N PHE A 258 -9.09 0.72 8.60
CA PHE A 258 -8.22 -0.20 7.90
C PHE A 258 -8.88 -0.61 6.58
N MET A 259 -8.23 -0.30 5.47
CA MET A 259 -8.67 -0.64 4.13
C MET A 259 -7.62 -1.47 3.41
N GLU A 260 -8.12 -2.27 2.47
CA GLU A 260 -7.40 -2.97 1.43
C GLU A 260 -7.92 -2.56 0.06
N HIS A 261 -7.28 -3.01 -1.02
CA HIS A 261 -8.00 -3.15 -2.28
C HIS A 261 -8.70 -4.50 -2.25
N VAL A 262 -10.04 -4.47 -2.37
CA VAL A 262 -10.84 -5.71 -2.42
C VAL A 262 -10.60 -6.38 -3.76
N GLU A 263 -10.06 -7.58 -3.74
CA GLU A 263 -9.66 -8.36 -4.92
C GLU A 263 -10.44 -9.66 -4.99
N ILE A 264 -11.11 -9.91 -6.12
CA ILE A 264 -11.93 -11.10 -6.30
C ILE A 264 -12.12 -11.46 -7.77
N ASP A 265 -12.19 -12.78 -8.06
CA ASP A 265 -12.64 -13.27 -9.36
C ASP A 265 -14.16 -13.02 -9.49
N SER A 266 -14.58 -12.25 -10.49
CA SER A 266 -15.94 -11.70 -10.60
C SER A 266 -16.75 -12.20 -11.79
N GLY A 267 -16.15 -13.05 -12.64
CA GLY A 267 -16.84 -13.61 -13.78
C GLY A 267 -15.95 -13.97 -14.96
N GLU A 268 -16.56 -14.06 -16.12
CA GLU A 268 -15.89 -14.44 -17.36
C GLU A 268 -16.31 -13.49 -18.51
N LEU A 269 -15.34 -13.08 -19.33
CA LEU A 269 -15.57 -12.36 -20.60
C LEU A 269 -15.37 -13.33 -21.78
N TRP A 270 -16.37 -13.43 -22.64
CA TRP A 270 -16.34 -14.25 -23.85
C TRP A 270 -16.46 -13.36 -25.09
N LEU A 271 -15.38 -13.25 -25.87
CA LEU A 271 -15.34 -12.46 -27.08
C LEU A 271 -15.64 -13.30 -28.33
N LYS A 272 -16.32 -12.71 -29.30
CA LYS A 272 -16.67 -13.37 -30.59
C LYS A 272 -15.44 -13.73 -31.42
N LYS A 273 -14.36 -12.93 -31.29
CA LYS A 273 -13.08 -13.14 -31.97
C LYS A 273 -11.98 -13.34 -30.95
N SER A 274 -11.00 -14.13 -31.29
CA SER A 274 -9.81 -14.38 -30.50
C SER A 274 -8.73 -13.34 -30.73
N ASP A 275 -9.11 -12.06 -30.92
CA ASP A 275 -8.13 -11.00 -31.12
C ASP A 275 -7.18 -10.91 -29.90
N PRO A 276 -5.88 -10.75 -30.13
CA PRO A 276 -4.93 -10.62 -29.05
C PRO A 276 -5.21 -9.33 -28.26
N LEU A 277 -5.54 -9.46 -26.99
CA LEU A 277 -5.73 -8.32 -26.07
C LEU A 277 -4.39 -7.92 -25.45
N ASP A 278 -3.38 -7.59 -26.28
CA ASP A 278 -2.01 -7.37 -25.81
C ASP A 278 -1.89 -6.19 -24.85
N LEU A 279 -2.73 -5.16 -25.01
CA LEU A 279 -2.81 -4.04 -24.08
C LEU A 279 -3.15 -4.48 -22.64
N TYR A 280 -3.96 -5.54 -22.46
CA TYR A 280 -4.45 -6.01 -21.17
C TYR A 280 -3.67 -7.22 -20.62
N LYS A 281 -2.70 -7.73 -21.37
CA LYS A 281 -1.90 -8.88 -20.95
C LYS A 281 -0.71 -8.47 -20.11
N MET A 282 -0.39 -9.28 -19.10
CA MET A 282 0.94 -9.29 -18.53
C MET A 282 1.86 -9.99 -19.54
N GLY A 283 2.60 -9.20 -20.32
CA GLY A 283 3.55 -9.70 -21.32
C GLY A 283 4.99 -9.64 -20.82
N LEU A 284 5.80 -10.64 -21.20
CA LEU A 284 7.26 -10.54 -21.12
C LEU A 284 7.73 -9.34 -21.94
N GLY A 285 8.43 -8.43 -21.30
CA GLY A 285 9.02 -7.26 -21.95
C GLY A 285 8.13 -6.01 -22.04
N THR A 286 6.84 -6.06 -21.68
CA THR A 286 6.03 -4.85 -21.55
C THR A 286 6.15 -4.32 -20.13
N LYS A 287 6.71 -3.13 -19.98
CA LYS A 287 6.74 -2.41 -18.69
C LYS A 287 5.39 -1.78 -18.32
N ALA A 288 4.36 -1.98 -19.15
CA ALA A 288 3.02 -1.41 -18.97
C ALA A 288 1.93 -2.36 -19.48
N ARG A 289 0.75 -2.26 -18.85
CA ARG A 289 -0.51 -2.87 -19.34
C ARG A 289 -1.69 -1.98 -18.94
N ALA A 290 -2.84 -2.18 -19.56
CA ALA A 290 -4.08 -1.57 -19.10
C ALA A 290 -4.93 -2.53 -18.26
N GLU A 291 -5.82 -1.96 -17.45
CA GLU A 291 -6.99 -2.60 -16.87
C GLU A 291 -8.23 -1.79 -17.24
N LEU A 292 -9.39 -2.42 -17.24
CA LEU A 292 -10.67 -1.77 -17.54
C LEU A 292 -11.15 -1.06 -16.28
N ALA A 293 -11.17 0.28 -16.29
CA ALA A 293 -11.53 1.11 -15.15
C ALA A 293 -12.91 1.77 -15.35
N ILE A 294 -13.68 1.89 -14.27
CA ILE A 294 -14.93 2.65 -14.27
C ILE A 294 -14.63 4.16 -14.34
N SER A 295 -15.38 4.90 -15.20
CA SER A 295 -15.22 6.35 -15.29
C SER A 295 -15.72 7.06 -14.03
N ALA A 296 -15.19 8.25 -13.75
CA ALA A 296 -15.64 9.09 -12.63
C ALA A 296 -17.14 9.43 -12.77
N GLN A 297 -17.62 9.72 -13.97
CA GLN A 297 -19.03 9.97 -14.25
C GLN A 297 -19.92 8.79 -13.83
N LYS A 298 -19.52 7.55 -14.17
CA LYS A 298 -20.29 6.37 -13.80
C LYS A 298 -20.23 6.04 -12.32
N GLN A 299 -19.13 6.34 -11.65
CA GLN A 299 -19.05 6.26 -10.19
C GLN A 299 -20.07 7.19 -9.54
N GLU A 300 -20.20 8.42 -10.02
CA GLU A 300 -21.16 9.42 -9.53
C GLU A 300 -22.62 9.02 -9.81
N GLU A 301 -22.93 8.57 -11.04
CA GLU A 301 -24.27 8.15 -11.43
C GLU A 301 -24.77 6.96 -10.61
N LEU A 302 -23.93 5.93 -10.47
CA LEU A 302 -24.31 4.66 -9.83
C LEU A 302 -24.07 4.65 -8.33
N LYS A 303 -23.43 5.71 -7.80
CA LYS A 303 -23.04 5.79 -6.39
C LYS A 303 -22.24 4.57 -5.96
N VAL A 304 -21.11 4.35 -6.64
CA VAL A 304 -20.17 3.23 -6.40
C VAL A 304 -18.76 3.75 -6.19
N LEU A 305 -17.87 2.88 -5.73
CA LEU A 305 -16.46 3.16 -5.52
C LEU A 305 -15.67 3.09 -6.83
N ASN A 306 -14.41 3.54 -6.81
CA ASN A 306 -13.49 3.33 -7.90
C ASN A 306 -13.09 1.85 -8.03
N GLY A 307 -12.85 1.39 -9.24
CA GLY A 307 -12.49 -0.02 -9.46
C GLY A 307 -12.00 -0.31 -10.86
N THR A 308 -11.32 -1.44 -10.98
CA THR A 308 -10.76 -1.93 -12.24
C THR A 308 -10.99 -3.43 -12.42
N ILE A 309 -10.98 -3.88 -13.67
CA ILE A 309 -11.03 -5.29 -14.04
C ILE A 309 -9.78 -5.63 -14.84
N ALA A 310 -8.99 -6.56 -14.34
CA ALA A 310 -7.89 -7.20 -15.07
C ALA A 310 -8.40 -8.42 -15.84
N LEU A 311 -7.94 -8.60 -17.07
CA LEU A 311 -8.29 -9.73 -17.92
C LEU A 311 -7.20 -10.81 -17.83
N THR A 312 -7.60 -12.03 -17.47
CA THR A 312 -6.68 -13.18 -17.42
C THR A 312 -7.22 -14.26 -18.37
N PRO A 313 -6.41 -14.83 -19.31
CA PRO A 313 -6.88 -15.93 -20.14
C PRO A 313 -7.55 -17.02 -19.31
N LEU A 314 -8.74 -17.48 -19.70
CA LEU A 314 -9.60 -18.35 -18.87
C LEU A 314 -8.91 -19.66 -18.48
N GLU A 315 -8.11 -20.25 -19.36
CA GLU A 315 -7.33 -21.45 -19.05
C GLU A 315 -6.32 -21.23 -17.92
N MET A 316 -5.77 -20.01 -17.83
CA MET A 316 -4.87 -19.62 -16.73
C MET A 316 -5.65 -19.31 -15.46
N ALA A 317 -6.82 -18.68 -15.58
CA ALA A 317 -7.68 -18.36 -14.44
C ALA A 317 -8.19 -19.63 -13.74
N LYS A 318 -8.63 -20.64 -14.48
CA LYS A 318 -9.10 -21.93 -13.93
C LYS A 318 -7.99 -22.74 -13.23
N LYS A 319 -6.72 -22.49 -13.55
CA LYS A 319 -5.57 -23.12 -12.88
C LYS A 319 -5.09 -22.35 -11.64
N LYS A 320 -5.57 -21.14 -11.43
CA LYS A 320 -5.28 -20.37 -10.22
C LYS A 320 -6.02 -20.99 -9.04
N LYS A 321 -5.28 -21.38 -7.99
CA LYS A 321 -5.90 -21.54 -6.67
C LYS A 321 -6.39 -20.16 -6.21
N PRO A 322 -7.48 -20.07 -5.43
CA PRO A 322 -7.88 -18.80 -4.81
C PRO A 322 -6.67 -18.14 -4.15
N SER A 323 -6.50 -16.84 -4.34
CA SER A 323 -5.31 -16.11 -3.87
C SER A 323 -5.04 -16.30 -2.38
N ILE A 324 -6.10 -16.38 -1.57
CA ILE A 324 -6.02 -16.67 -0.13
C ILE A 324 -5.39 -18.04 0.17
N THR A 325 -5.59 -19.05 -0.69
CA THR A 325 -5.03 -20.41 -0.51
C THR A 325 -3.56 -20.49 -0.93
N ILE A 326 -3.13 -19.66 -1.87
CA ILE A 326 -1.72 -19.61 -2.34
C ILE A 326 -0.84 -18.93 -1.30
N TRP A 327 -1.39 -17.97 -0.57
CA TRP A 327 -0.68 -17.13 0.39
C TRP A 327 -0.93 -17.50 1.85
N ALA A 328 -1.76 -18.51 2.12
CA ALA A 328 -2.05 -19.02 3.45
C ALA A 328 -0.89 -19.81 4.08
N GLU A 329 0.27 -19.90 3.41
CA GLU A 329 1.46 -20.48 3.99
C GLU A 329 2.03 -19.52 5.05
N ASP A 330 2.28 -20.07 6.25
CA ASP A 330 2.82 -19.33 7.40
C ASP A 330 4.24 -18.81 7.19
N ASP A 331 4.92 -19.21 6.11
CA ASP A 331 6.30 -18.83 5.81
C ASP A 331 6.36 -17.76 4.70
N PRO A 332 6.68 -16.49 5.04
CA PRO A 332 6.80 -15.40 4.06
C PRO A 332 7.90 -15.62 3.01
N ARG A 333 8.88 -16.52 3.26
CA ARG A 333 9.91 -16.90 2.27
C ARG A 333 9.32 -17.66 1.10
N LYS A 334 8.30 -18.47 1.35
CA LYS A 334 7.59 -19.20 0.28
C LYS A 334 6.77 -18.26 -0.60
N SER A 335 6.27 -17.15 -0.05
CA SER A 335 5.62 -16.11 -0.86
C SER A 335 6.63 -15.40 -1.77
N LEU A 336 7.86 -15.17 -1.31
CA LEU A 336 8.97 -14.66 -2.13
C LEU A 336 9.30 -15.64 -3.27
N ASP A 337 9.45 -16.93 -2.98
CA ASP A 337 9.75 -17.97 -3.97
C ASP A 337 8.62 -18.15 -4.99
N THR A 338 7.38 -18.10 -4.55
CA THR A 338 6.21 -18.21 -5.43
C THR A 338 6.12 -17.02 -6.37
N PHE A 339 6.37 -15.82 -5.89
CA PHE A 339 6.40 -14.61 -6.71
C PHE A 339 7.52 -14.66 -7.76
N HIS A 340 8.73 -15.13 -7.39
CA HIS A 340 9.83 -15.37 -8.34
C HIS A 340 9.50 -16.47 -9.36
N LYS A 341 8.80 -17.53 -8.94
CA LYS A 341 8.32 -18.59 -9.86
C LYS A 341 7.30 -18.06 -10.88
N TYR A 342 6.39 -17.16 -10.49
CA TYR A 342 5.46 -16.54 -11.45
C TYR A 342 6.18 -15.66 -12.47
N GLN A 343 7.22 -14.95 -12.08
CA GLN A 343 8.05 -14.18 -13.02
C GLN A 343 8.88 -15.09 -13.96
N THR A 344 9.36 -16.25 -13.47
CA THR A 344 10.18 -17.19 -14.28
C THR A 344 9.33 -18.08 -15.19
N VAL A 345 8.12 -18.46 -14.80
CA VAL A 345 7.17 -19.22 -15.64
C VAL A 345 6.79 -18.43 -16.89
N SER A 346 6.78 -17.09 -16.80
CA SER A 346 6.51 -16.24 -17.97
C SER A 346 7.60 -16.39 -19.07
N LYS A 347 8.85 -16.68 -18.72
CA LYS A 347 9.95 -16.86 -19.70
C LYS A 347 9.90 -18.19 -20.48
N LYS A 348 9.44 -19.26 -19.86
CA LYS A 348 9.35 -20.59 -20.51
C LYS A 348 8.20 -20.71 -21.52
N ASN A 349 7.15 -19.90 -21.38
CA ASN A 349 5.94 -20.01 -22.20
C ASN A 349 5.94 -19.20 -23.52
N PHE A 350 7.03 -18.47 -23.82
CA PHE A 350 7.10 -17.67 -25.05
C PHE A 350 7.06 -18.55 -26.32
N ILE A 351 7.78 -19.65 -26.35
CA ILE A 351 7.81 -20.59 -27.49
C ILE A 351 6.48 -21.34 -27.61
N GLN A 352 5.86 -21.75 -26.49
CA GLN A 352 4.55 -22.40 -26.51
C GLN A 352 3.42 -21.45 -26.96
N ARG A 353 3.52 -20.15 -26.70
CA ARG A 353 2.53 -19.15 -27.16
C ARG A 353 2.53 -18.94 -28.67
N ILE A 354 3.69 -19.08 -29.33
CA ILE A 354 3.81 -19.02 -30.80
C ILE A 354 3.19 -20.26 -31.46
N LEU A 355 3.22 -21.40 -30.75
CA LEU A 355 2.78 -22.70 -31.31
C LEU A 355 1.35 -23.08 -30.94
N SER A 356 0.69 -22.34 -30.06
CA SER A 356 -0.72 -22.58 -29.67
C SER A 356 -1.48 -21.24 -29.63
N PRO A 357 -2.05 -20.78 -30.74
CA PRO A 357 -2.98 -19.67 -30.72
C PRO A 357 -4.14 -20.05 -29.78
N SER A 358 -4.45 -19.19 -28.81
CA SER A 358 -5.62 -19.38 -27.95
C SER A 358 -6.88 -19.34 -28.83
N VAL A 359 -7.50 -20.49 -29.01
CA VAL A 359 -8.61 -20.70 -29.94
C VAL A 359 -9.90 -19.97 -29.50
N TYR A 360 -9.95 -19.45 -28.27
CA TYR A 360 -11.13 -18.79 -27.71
C TYR A 360 -10.76 -17.46 -27.04
N GLY A 361 -11.46 -16.39 -27.41
CA GLY A 361 -11.42 -15.09 -26.73
C GLY A 361 -12.11 -15.12 -25.38
N ALA A 362 -11.72 -16.05 -24.48
CA ALA A 362 -12.30 -16.21 -23.16
C ALA A 362 -11.30 -15.78 -22.08
N TYR A 363 -11.77 -14.91 -21.18
CA TYR A 363 -10.97 -14.33 -20.10
C TYR A 363 -11.70 -14.41 -18.78
N GLY A 364 -11.00 -14.76 -17.70
CA GLY A 364 -11.46 -14.54 -16.34
C GLY A 364 -11.37 -13.06 -16.00
N LEU A 365 -12.36 -12.56 -15.28
CA LEU A 365 -12.47 -11.20 -14.78
C LEU A 365 -11.95 -11.15 -13.34
N PHE A 366 -10.82 -10.50 -13.13
CA PHE A 366 -10.29 -10.24 -11.79
C PHE A 366 -10.55 -8.78 -11.44
N THR A 367 -11.54 -8.55 -10.58
CA THR A 367 -11.93 -7.21 -10.16
C THR A 367 -11.13 -6.78 -8.94
N ARG A 368 -10.57 -5.59 -9.01
CA ARG A 368 -9.97 -4.85 -7.89
C ARG A 368 -10.73 -3.56 -7.70
N ILE A 369 -11.23 -3.33 -6.50
CA ILE A 369 -11.90 -2.08 -6.16
C ILE A 369 -11.26 -1.38 -4.97
N GLU A 370 -11.46 -0.09 -4.89
CA GLU A 370 -11.33 0.68 -3.65
C GLU A 370 -12.24 0.05 -2.59
N GLN A 371 -11.80 -0.01 -1.35
CA GLN A 371 -12.67 -0.35 -0.23
C GLN A 371 -13.31 0.90 0.35
N ALA A 372 -14.59 0.84 0.69
CA ALA A 372 -15.26 1.93 1.40
C ALA A 372 -14.62 2.15 2.79
N PRO A 373 -14.32 3.40 3.18
CA PRO A 373 -13.83 3.69 4.53
C PRO A 373 -14.85 3.24 5.58
N ASN A 374 -14.47 2.24 6.40
CA ASN A 374 -15.32 1.66 7.44
C ASN A 374 -14.64 1.81 8.81
N PRO A 375 -15.21 2.59 9.75
CA PRO A 375 -14.61 2.78 11.08
C PRO A 375 -14.55 1.51 11.93
N SER A 376 -15.36 0.49 11.61
CA SER A 376 -15.34 -0.82 12.28
C SER A 376 -14.25 -1.73 11.77
N SER A 377 -13.71 -1.49 10.57
CA SER A 377 -12.53 -2.16 10.04
C SER A 377 -11.29 -1.53 10.66
N ARG A 378 -10.59 -2.27 11.54
CA ARG A 378 -9.57 -1.64 12.38
C ARG A 378 -8.48 -2.57 12.90
N VAL A 379 -7.34 -1.96 13.20
CA VAL A 379 -6.27 -2.55 14.00
C VAL A 379 -6.58 -2.30 15.48
N LEU A 380 -6.43 -3.33 16.31
CA LEU A 380 -6.64 -3.30 17.74
C LEU A 380 -5.40 -3.85 18.44
N LEU A 381 -5.20 -3.50 19.72
CA LEU A 381 -4.20 -4.18 20.53
C LEU A 381 -4.75 -5.49 21.10
N SER A 382 -3.88 -6.49 21.13
CA SER A 382 -4.09 -7.74 21.85
C SER A 382 -3.66 -7.61 23.31
N ASN A 383 -4.24 -8.43 24.17
CA ASN A 383 -3.71 -8.64 25.55
C ASN A 383 -2.39 -9.42 25.53
N GLU A 384 -2.10 -10.14 24.44
CA GLU A 384 -0.83 -10.85 24.26
C GLU A 384 0.28 -9.87 23.88
N LYS A 385 1.44 -10.04 24.50
CA LYS A 385 2.64 -9.27 24.19
C LYS A 385 3.58 -10.05 23.29
N ASP A 386 4.35 -9.32 22.51
CA ASP A 386 5.47 -9.89 21.75
C ASP A 386 6.70 -10.11 22.66
N ALA A 387 7.76 -10.65 22.09
CA ALA A 387 9.00 -10.95 22.79
C ALA A 387 9.74 -9.71 23.35
N LEU A 388 9.41 -8.51 22.90
CA LEU A 388 9.96 -7.24 23.37
C LEU A 388 9.04 -6.55 24.39
N GLY A 389 7.92 -7.18 24.76
CA GLY A 389 6.98 -6.70 25.77
C GLY A 389 5.91 -5.74 25.25
N VAL A 390 5.79 -5.54 23.93
CA VAL A 390 4.77 -4.68 23.31
C VAL A 390 3.54 -5.50 22.94
N SER A 391 2.33 -4.98 23.21
CA SER A 391 1.07 -5.64 22.82
C SER A 391 1.04 -5.95 21.33
N ARG A 392 0.61 -7.17 20.95
CA ARG A 392 0.46 -7.58 19.56
C ARG A 392 -0.69 -6.83 18.90
N ALA A 393 -0.65 -6.68 17.58
CA ALA A 393 -1.78 -6.17 16.82
C ALA A 393 -2.77 -7.29 16.50
N ASN A 394 -4.07 -7.01 16.61
CA ASN A 394 -5.13 -7.80 16.01
C ASN A 394 -5.76 -7.03 14.86
N LEU A 395 -6.16 -7.73 13.79
CA LEU A 395 -6.81 -7.13 12.64
C LEU A 395 -8.27 -7.55 12.57
N ASN A 396 -9.17 -6.57 12.65
CA ASN A 396 -10.59 -6.71 12.38
C ASN A 396 -10.89 -6.08 11.01
N TRP A 397 -10.64 -6.83 9.93
CA TRP A 397 -10.95 -6.36 8.58
C TRP A 397 -12.43 -6.56 8.29
N GLN A 398 -13.12 -5.49 7.87
CA GLN A 398 -14.54 -5.52 7.57
C GLN A 398 -14.84 -4.75 6.29
N MET A 399 -15.61 -5.35 5.42
CA MET A 399 -16.15 -4.75 4.21
C MET A 399 -17.58 -4.25 4.43
N SER A 400 -18.09 -3.44 3.49
CA SER A 400 -19.42 -2.85 3.51
C SER A 400 -20.28 -3.35 2.33
N PRO A 401 -21.61 -3.16 2.36
CA PRO A 401 -22.48 -3.42 1.21
C PRO A 401 -22.05 -2.66 -0.05
N LEU A 402 -21.48 -1.47 0.10
CA LEU A 402 -21.01 -0.65 -1.02
C LEU A 402 -19.87 -1.32 -1.80
N ASP A 403 -19.02 -2.09 -1.11
CA ASP A 403 -17.92 -2.84 -1.75
C ASP A 403 -18.50 -3.89 -2.71
N LYS A 404 -19.46 -4.70 -2.27
CA LYS A 404 -20.12 -5.71 -3.14
C LYS A 404 -20.92 -5.08 -4.27
N LYS A 405 -21.68 -4.01 -3.97
CA LYS A 405 -22.39 -3.23 -4.98
C LYS A 405 -21.44 -2.75 -6.08
N THR A 406 -20.25 -2.27 -5.71
CA THR A 406 -19.25 -1.79 -6.66
C THR A 406 -18.75 -2.89 -7.57
N VAL A 407 -18.36 -4.05 -7.01
CA VAL A 407 -17.93 -5.22 -7.82
C VAL A 407 -19.02 -5.60 -8.81
N ARG A 408 -20.28 -5.71 -8.36
CA ARG A 408 -21.41 -6.07 -9.24
C ARG A 408 -21.59 -5.04 -10.36
N LYS A 409 -21.76 -3.76 -10.01
CA LYS A 409 -22.05 -2.70 -10.98
C LYS A 409 -20.95 -2.52 -12.02
N LEU A 410 -19.68 -2.64 -11.63
CA LEU A 410 -18.58 -2.58 -12.58
C LEU A 410 -18.63 -3.73 -13.60
N ASN A 411 -18.95 -4.95 -13.17
CA ASN A 411 -19.05 -6.10 -14.07
C ASN A 411 -20.33 -6.06 -14.93
N GLU A 412 -21.46 -5.56 -14.41
CA GLU A 412 -22.68 -5.30 -15.17
C GLU A 412 -22.43 -4.26 -16.29
N LEU A 413 -21.75 -3.15 -15.96
CA LEU A 413 -21.36 -2.13 -16.94
C LEU A 413 -20.48 -2.73 -18.04
N LEU A 414 -19.48 -3.54 -17.69
CA LEU A 414 -18.66 -4.24 -18.67
C LEU A 414 -19.52 -5.12 -19.58
N GLY A 415 -20.47 -5.87 -19.01
CA GLY A 415 -21.39 -6.70 -19.80
C GLY A 415 -22.25 -5.88 -20.77
N GLN A 416 -22.78 -4.75 -20.33
CA GLN A 416 -23.54 -3.82 -21.16
C GLN A 416 -22.69 -3.24 -22.29
N GLN A 417 -21.47 -2.79 -22.01
CA GLN A 417 -20.56 -2.21 -23.02
C GLN A 417 -20.11 -3.24 -24.05
N VAL A 418 -19.74 -4.43 -23.61
CA VAL A 418 -19.34 -5.56 -24.50
C VAL A 418 -20.52 -5.99 -25.38
N GLY A 419 -21.73 -6.03 -24.84
CA GLY A 419 -22.96 -6.33 -25.57
C GLY A 419 -23.30 -5.24 -26.60
N ALA A 420 -23.29 -3.98 -26.20
CA ALA A 420 -23.55 -2.83 -27.07
C ALA A 420 -22.55 -2.72 -28.23
N ALA A 421 -21.27 -2.97 -27.97
CA ALA A 421 -20.23 -3.05 -29.00
C ALA A 421 -20.35 -4.30 -29.88
N GLY A 422 -21.23 -5.24 -29.54
CA GLY A 422 -21.44 -6.47 -30.30
C GLY A 422 -20.25 -7.43 -30.34
N ILE A 423 -19.26 -7.25 -29.43
CA ILE A 423 -17.99 -7.97 -29.46
C ILE A 423 -17.99 -9.26 -28.62
N GLY A 424 -18.96 -9.44 -27.70
CA GLY A 424 -18.95 -10.61 -26.82
C GLY A 424 -20.05 -10.62 -25.77
N ARG A 425 -19.80 -11.34 -24.68
CA ARG A 425 -20.69 -11.46 -23.50
C ARG A 425 -19.86 -11.51 -22.23
N VAL A 426 -20.45 -11.05 -21.14
CA VAL A 426 -19.94 -11.24 -19.76
C VAL A 426 -20.86 -12.21 -19.03
N LYS A 427 -20.25 -13.18 -18.36
CA LYS A 427 -20.91 -14.04 -17.38
C LYS A 427 -20.46 -13.59 -15.99
N LEU A 428 -21.38 -13.09 -15.18
CA LEU A 428 -21.11 -12.74 -13.78
C LEU A 428 -20.84 -14.01 -12.96
N ALA A 429 -20.01 -13.88 -11.94
CA ALA A 429 -19.84 -14.92 -10.93
C ALA A 429 -21.14 -15.09 -10.11
N ASP A 430 -21.43 -16.32 -9.65
CA ASP A 430 -22.71 -16.68 -9.03
C ASP A 430 -23.03 -15.83 -7.79
N TYR A 431 -22.03 -15.47 -6.98
CA TYR A 431 -22.22 -14.62 -5.79
C TYR A 431 -22.67 -13.18 -6.12
N LEU A 432 -22.60 -12.75 -7.38
CA LEU A 432 -23.09 -11.43 -7.84
C LEU A 432 -24.52 -11.48 -8.37
N LEU A 433 -25.13 -12.67 -8.54
CA LEU A 433 -26.47 -12.81 -9.14
C LEU A 433 -27.59 -12.43 -8.18
N ASP A 434 -27.42 -12.67 -6.89
CA ASP A 434 -28.37 -12.22 -5.87
C ASP A 434 -28.09 -10.78 -5.44
N GLU A 435 -28.98 -9.87 -5.86
CA GLU A 435 -28.87 -8.45 -5.50
C GLU A 435 -29.16 -8.14 -4.03
N LYS A 436 -29.85 -9.04 -3.34
CA LYS A 436 -30.21 -8.87 -1.92
C LYS A 436 -29.09 -9.33 -1.00
N ASP A 437 -28.19 -10.18 -1.48
CA ASP A 437 -27.01 -10.56 -0.73
C ASP A 437 -25.94 -9.45 -0.85
N GLU A 438 -25.73 -8.72 0.23
CA GLU A 438 -24.77 -7.60 0.32
C GLU A 438 -23.40 -8.03 0.87
N THR A 439 -23.19 -9.33 1.17
CA THR A 439 -21.99 -9.82 1.79
C THR A 439 -20.95 -10.27 0.75
N MET A 440 -19.68 -9.91 0.97
CA MET A 440 -18.59 -10.43 0.15
C MET A 440 -18.26 -11.86 0.54
N PRO A 441 -17.95 -12.75 -0.43
CA PRO A 441 -17.56 -14.13 -0.15
C PRO A 441 -16.34 -14.22 0.78
N SER A 442 -16.29 -15.27 1.61
CA SER A 442 -15.18 -15.48 2.55
C SER A 442 -13.80 -15.67 1.89
N TYR A 443 -13.76 -15.99 0.59
CA TYR A 443 -12.55 -16.10 -0.20
C TYR A 443 -12.10 -14.78 -0.86
N THR A 444 -12.78 -13.67 -0.57
CA THR A 444 -12.35 -12.33 -1.00
C THR A 444 -10.99 -12.03 -0.40
N SER A 445 -10.09 -11.51 -1.22
CA SER A 445 -8.72 -11.22 -0.80
C SER A 445 -8.40 -9.73 -0.87
N GLY A 446 -7.28 -9.35 -0.28
CA GLY A 446 -6.65 -8.04 -0.44
C GLY A 446 -5.32 -8.15 -1.18
N GLY A 447 -4.78 -7.02 -1.58
CA GLY A 447 -3.50 -6.91 -2.29
C GLY A 447 -2.28 -6.67 -1.39
N TRP A 448 -2.41 -6.83 -0.06
CA TRP A 448 -1.45 -6.38 0.95
C TRP A 448 -1.26 -4.85 0.94
N HIS A 449 -2.30 -4.16 0.54
CA HIS A 449 -2.35 -2.71 0.43
C HIS A 449 -2.93 -2.08 1.70
N HIS A 450 -2.22 -2.19 2.81
CA HIS A 450 -2.68 -1.70 4.11
C HIS A 450 -2.80 -0.17 4.11
N ILE A 451 -4.01 0.36 4.31
CA ILE A 451 -4.37 1.77 4.12
C ILE A 451 -5.18 2.27 5.32
N GLY A 452 -5.13 3.58 5.61
CA GLY A 452 -6.17 4.33 6.32
C GLY A 452 -6.06 4.41 7.84
N THR A 453 -5.25 3.62 8.51
CA THR A 453 -5.22 3.48 9.98
C THR A 453 -4.75 4.71 10.76
N THR A 454 -4.18 5.70 10.07
CA THR A 454 -3.80 7.03 10.60
C THR A 454 -4.20 8.10 9.60
N ARG A 455 -5.41 7.97 9.06
CA ARG A 455 -5.93 8.77 7.94
C ARG A 455 -5.80 10.28 8.14
N MET A 456 -5.62 11.01 7.04
CA MET A 456 -5.63 12.47 7.01
C MET A 456 -7.04 13.05 7.19
N SER A 457 -7.13 14.16 7.91
CA SER A 457 -8.27 15.08 7.92
C SER A 457 -7.85 16.40 8.56
N GLU A 458 -8.42 17.51 8.16
CA GLU A 458 -8.25 18.78 8.90
C GLU A 458 -8.98 18.76 10.24
N ASP A 459 -10.03 17.96 10.37
CA ASP A 459 -10.78 17.77 11.61
C ASP A 459 -10.16 16.63 12.44
N PRO A 460 -9.59 16.90 13.63
CA PRO A 460 -8.99 15.88 14.48
C PRO A 460 -9.99 14.82 14.98
N LYS A 461 -11.30 15.08 14.88
CA LYS A 461 -12.34 14.07 15.15
C LYS A 461 -12.57 13.10 14.00
N LYS A 462 -11.99 13.36 12.83
CA LYS A 462 -12.17 12.57 11.61
C LYS A 462 -10.87 11.99 11.07
N GLY A 463 -9.73 12.42 11.59
CA GLY A 463 -8.42 11.93 11.19
C GLY A 463 -7.38 11.98 12.30
N VAL A 464 -6.29 11.28 12.09
CA VAL A 464 -5.14 11.22 13.02
C VAL A 464 -4.10 12.27 12.65
N VAL A 465 -3.93 12.53 11.35
CA VAL A 465 -2.95 13.49 10.85
C VAL A 465 -3.61 14.58 10.01
N ASP A 466 -2.97 15.75 9.98
CA ASP A 466 -3.34 16.88 9.12
C ASP A 466 -2.87 16.68 7.66
N ALA A 467 -3.12 17.66 6.79
CA ALA A 467 -2.70 17.67 5.38
C ALA A 467 -1.17 17.53 5.18
N ASN A 468 -0.37 17.82 6.19
CA ASN A 468 1.10 17.67 6.18
C ASN A 468 1.57 16.40 6.87
N CYS A 469 0.66 15.45 7.11
CA CYS A 469 0.94 14.19 7.81
C CYS A 469 1.40 14.37 9.27
N LYS A 470 1.17 15.54 9.91
CA LYS A 470 1.49 15.79 11.31
C LYS A 470 0.34 15.26 12.18
N ILE A 471 0.65 14.51 13.25
CA ILE A 471 -0.34 14.04 14.21
C ILE A 471 -0.97 15.25 14.91
N HIS A 472 -2.30 15.28 14.96
CA HIS A 472 -3.04 16.35 15.63
C HIS A 472 -2.65 16.46 17.11
N GLY A 473 -2.45 17.67 17.57
CA GLY A 473 -2.06 17.97 18.95
C GLY A 473 -0.58 17.71 19.30
N ILE A 474 0.24 17.15 18.39
CA ILE A 474 1.66 16.87 18.63
C ILE A 474 2.54 17.61 17.62
N ASP A 475 3.34 18.56 18.08
CA ASP A 475 4.01 19.55 17.22
C ASP A 475 5.13 18.99 16.34
N ASN A 476 5.79 17.91 16.76
CA ASN A 476 6.99 17.37 16.14
C ASN A 476 6.85 15.89 15.71
N PHE A 477 5.63 15.37 15.59
CA PHE A 477 5.40 13.98 15.26
C PHE A 477 4.55 13.82 13.98
N TYR A 478 5.09 13.07 13.02
CA TYR A 478 4.53 12.89 11.69
C TYR A 478 4.37 11.40 11.37
N VAL A 479 3.51 11.10 10.41
CA VAL A 479 3.32 9.72 9.91
C VAL A 479 3.57 9.70 8.41
N ALA A 480 4.32 8.74 7.92
CA ALA A 480 4.54 8.50 6.49
C ALA A 480 3.96 7.14 6.05
N GLY A 481 3.49 7.10 4.82
CA GLY A 481 2.97 5.87 4.22
C GLY A 481 1.46 5.89 3.95
N SER A 482 0.95 4.78 3.45
CA SER A 482 -0.46 4.60 3.07
C SER A 482 -1.43 4.60 4.26
N SER A 483 -0.94 4.49 5.50
CA SER A 483 -1.79 4.66 6.68
C SER A 483 -2.48 6.01 6.75
N CYS A 484 -1.89 7.05 6.11
CA CYS A 484 -2.43 8.41 6.08
C CYS A 484 -3.55 8.61 5.05
N TYR A 485 -3.84 7.65 4.18
CA TYR A 485 -4.83 7.82 3.12
C TYR A 485 -6.26 7.80 3.67
N PRO A 486 -7.11 8.81 3.37
CA PRO A 486 -8.54 8.78 3.67
C PRO A 486 -9.31 7.75 2.83
N THR A 487 -8.87 7.57 1.57
CA THR A 487 -9.44 6.64 0.59
C THR A 487 -8.33 5.97 -0.21
N GLY A 488 -8.57 4.76 -0.71
CA GLY A 488 -7.53 3.95 -1.37
C GLY A 488 -7.43 4.13 -2.89
N GLY A 489 -8.49 4.67 -3.53
CA GLY A 489 -8.61 4.60 -4.99
C GLY A 489 -8.56 3.16 -5.50
N ALA A 490 -8.42 2.95 -6.80
CA ALA A 490 -8.36 1.61 -7.40
C ALA A 490 -6.92 1.15 -7.73
N VAL A 491 -5.89 1.89 -7.30
CA VAL A 491 -4.50 1.67 -7.71
C VAL A 491 -3.58 1.32 -6.55
N ASN A 492 -2.55 0.54 -6.85
CA ASN A 492 -1.55 0.12 -5.86
C ASN A 492 -0.93 1.35 -5.14
N PRO A 493 -0.80 1.35 -3.81
CA PRO A 493 -0.47 2.57 -3.05
C PRO A 493 0.98 3.03 -3.16
N THR A 494 1.92 2.15 -3.57
CA THR A 494 3.37 2.38 -3.41
C THR A 494 3.88 3.64 -4.12
N LEU A 495 3.42 3.93 -5.35
CA LEU A 495 3.83 5.14 -6.07
C LEU A 495 3.44 6.41 -5.29
N THR A 496 2.21 6.45 -4.77
CA THR A 496 1.72 7.57 -3.97
C THR A 496 2.38 7.63 -2.58
N VAL A 497 2.72 6.47 -1.98
CA VAL A 497 3.53 6.42 -0.73
C VAL A 497 4.87 7.12 -0.95
N VAL A 498 5.57 6.84 -2.04
CA VAL A 498 6.86 7.48 -2.36
C VAL A 498 6.67 8.97 -2.62
N ALA A 499 5.67 9.38 -3.38
CA ALA A 499 5.38 10.80 -3.66
C ALA A 499 5.05 11.60 -2.38
N LEU A 500 4.20 11.07 -1.50
CA LEU A 500 3.89 11.71 -0.21
C LEU A 500 5.09 11.74 0.73
N SER A 501 5.96 10.73 0.69
CA SER A 501 7.19 10.71 1.48
C SER A 501 8.18 11.79 1.04
N LEU A 502 8.30 12.05 -0.27
CA LEU A 502 9.06 13.18 -0.82
C LEU A 502 8.47 14.52 -0.38
N ARG A 503 7.13 14.66 -0.46
CA ARG A 503 6.43 15.87 -0.01
C ARG A 503 6.68 16.13 1.48
N LEU A 504 6.56 15.11 2.32
CA LEU A 504 6.80 15.25 3.77
C LEU A 504 8.26 15.57 4.09
N ALA A 505 9.22 14.96 3.41
CA ALA A 505 10.65 15.28 3.59
C ALA A 505 10.94 16.75 3.25
N ASN A 506 10.37 17.26 2.15
CA ASN A 506 10.50 18.68 1.77
C ASN A 506 9.82 19.61 2.77
N HIS A 507 8.62 19.27 3.26
CA HIS A 507 7.94 20.01 4.32
C HIS A 507 8.81 20.12 5.59
N LEU A 508 9.46 19.03 6.00
CA LEU A 508 10.35 19.03 7.17
C LEU A 508 11.61 19.87 6.94
N LYS A 509 12.22 19.82 5.74
CA LYS A 509 13.37 20.69 5.39
C LYS A 509 13.02 22.16 5.59
N GLU A 510 11.91 22.62 5.04
CA GLU A 510 11.45 24.01 5.15
C GLU A 510 11.12 24.38 6.60
N LYS A 511 10.45 23.50 7.32
CA LYS A 511 10.08 23.75 8.73
C LYS A 511 11.29 23.91 9.63
N ILE A 512 12.32 23.07 9.47
CA ILE A 512 13.54 23.15 10.28
C ILE A 512 14.32 24.42 9.94
N LYS A 513 14.43 24.75 8.64
CA LYS A 513 15.10 25.96 8.17
C LYS A 513 14.48 27.23 8.79
N ASN A 514 13.17 27.31 8.83
CA ASN A 514 12.44 28.47 9.35
C ASN A 514 12.51 28.62 10.88
N GLN A 515 13.00 27.61 11.61
CA GLN A 515 13.22 27.66 13.06
C GLN A 515 14.65 28.08 13.44
N VAL A 516 15.56 28.16 12.48
CA VAL A 516 16.96 28.56 12.68
C VAL A 516 17.15 30.07 12.42
N VAL A 517 16.14 30.75 11.90
CA VAL A 517 16.05 32.20 11.71
C VAL A 517 15.29 32.81 12.87
#